data_bd9fb648568d3449382b4dd420f456f0
#
_entry.id   bd9fb648568d3449382b4dd420f456f0
#
_cell.length_a   1.000
_cell.length_b   1.000
_cell.length_c   1.000
_cell.angle_alpha   90.00
_cell.angle_beta   90.00
_cell.angle_gamma   90.00
#
_symmetry.space_group_name_H-M   'P 1'
#
loop_
_entity.id
_entity.type
_entity.pdbx_description
1 polymer ?
#
loop_
_entity_poly.entity_id
_entity_poly.type
_entity_poly.pdbx_seq_one_letter_code
_entity_poly.pdbx_strand_id
1 'polypeptide(L)'
;MKKIRKNALKSFLFICLGLTVTTIVFAGARLTVGPPDPPGKPIAVEVSTTGCLLRYEAPRHDGGSPIMCYIIEGQYDGFFSRWEDKGTSYTTEHTVSDMIEGYTAIFRVIARNKYGASKPSKESNEVTFEDPHPSK
;
A
#
# COMPACT_ATOMS: atom_id res chain seq x y z
N MET A 1 -44.85 33.96 3.79
CA MET A 1 -43.47 34.15 4.23
C MET A 1 -42.79 32.80 4.33
N LYS A 2 -41.87 32.54 3.44
CA LYS A 2 -41.05 31.31 3.53
C LYS A 2 -39.99 31.51 4.60
N LYS A 3 -40.16 30.88 5.74
CA LYS A 3 -39.03 30.74 6.70
C LYS A 3 -37.98 29.91 6.03
N ILE A 4 -36.89 30.52 5.62
CA ILE A 4 -35.66 29.81 5.23
C ILE A 4 -35.26 28.98 6.43
N ARG A 5 -35.37 27.67 6.27
CA ARG A 5 -34.87 26.74 7.29
C ARG A 5 -33.38 26.89 7.37
N LYS A 6 -32.94 27.66 8.35
CA LYS A 6 -31.53 27.84 8.67
C LYS A 6 -30.84 26.56 9.16
N ASN A 7 -31.54 25.45 9.15
CA ASN A 7 -31.05 24.18 9.65
C ASN A 7 -30.34 23.33 8.60
N ALA A 8 -30.33 23.78 7.33
CA ALA A 8 -29.65 23.03 6.27
C ALA A 8 -28.13 23.31 6.17
N LEU A 9 -27.63 24.24 6.96
CA LEU A 9 -26.24 24.69 6.88
C LEU A 9 -25.39 24.34 8.11
N LYS A 10 -25.86 23.41 8.93
CA LYS A 10 -25.02 22.85 9.98
C LYS A 10 -24.40 21.57 9.46
N SER A 11 -23.51 21.71 8.51
CA SER A 11 -22.54 20.65 8.24
C SER A 11 -21.60 20.60 9.44
N PHE A 12 -21.86 19.66 10.33
CA PHE A 12 -20.97 19.39 11.44
C PHE A 12 -19.76 18.65 10.93
N LEU A 13 -18.69 19.38 10.71
CA LEU A 13 -17.39 18.78 10.49
C LEU A 13 -16.84 18.37 11.86
N PHE A 14 -17.03 17.11 12.23
CA PHE A 14 -16.37 16.54 13.39
C PHE A 14 -14.98 16.08 12.98
N ILE A 15 -13.98 16.92 13.24
CA ILE A 15 -12.59 16.49 13.14
C ILE A 15 -12.22 15.92 14.50
N CYS A 16 -12.24 14.61 14.63
CA CYS A 16 -11.63 13.95 15.77
C CYS A 16 -10.13 13.89 15.56
N LEU A 17 -9.39 14.71 16.29
CA LEU A 17 -7.94 14.63 16.40
C LEU A 17 -7.56 13.23 16.93
N GLY A 18 -6.81 12.48 16.16
CA GLY A 18 -6.28 11.17 16.53
C GLY A 18 -7.01 9.95 15.97
N LEU A 19 -8.08 10.11 15.20
CA LEU A 19 -8.73 9.01 14.51
C LEU A 19 -8.23 8.90 13.08
N THR A 20 -7.92 7.69 12.67
CA THR A 20 -7.52 7.36 11.28
C THR A 20 -8.68 7.35 10.30
N VAL A 21 -9.90 7.50 10.80
CA VAL A 21 -11.12 7.53 10.00
C VAL A 21 -11.91 8.80 10.31
N THR A 22 -12.18 9.58 9.29
CA THR A 22 -13.06 10.75 9.37
C THR A 22 -14.35 10.47 8.62
N THR A 23 -15.47 10.63 9.29
CA THR A 23 -16.79 10.51 8.66
C THR A 23 -17.31 11.90 8.35
N ILE A 24 -17.50 12.19 7.07
CA ILE A 24 -18.15 13.42 6.63
C ILE A 24 -19.62 13.08 6.31
N VAL A 25 -20.54 13.71 7.03
CA VAL A 25 -21.96 13.56 6.78
C VAL A 25 -22.44 14.75 5.95
N PHE A 26 -22.88 14.48 4.72
CA PHE A 26 -23.43 15.48 3.84
C PHE A 26 -24.78 15.02 3.32
N ALA A 27 -25.85 15.79 3.56
CA ALA A 27 -27.21 15.55 3.03
C ALA A 27 -27.70 14.08 3.14
N GLY A 28 -27.42 13.40 4.25
CA GLY A 28 -27.83 12.02 4.49
C GLY A 28 -26.88 10.95 3.92
N ALA A 29 -25.87 11.33 3.15
CA ALA A 29 -24.82 10.43 2.71
C ALA A 29 -23.66 10.44 3.72
N ARG A 30 -23.20 9.26 4.09
CA ARG A 30 -21.98 9.10 4.90
C ARG A 30 -20.81 8.82 3.97
N LEU A 31 -19.88 9.77 3.88
CA LEU A 31 -18.59 9.54 3.26
C LEU A 31 -17.61 9.16 4.38
N THR A 32 -17.23 7.91 4.41
CA THR A 32 -16.18 7.45 5.28
C THR A 32 -14.86 7.57 4.53
N VAL A 33 -13.96 8.36 5.08
CA VAL A 33 -12.61 8.54 4.55
C VAL A 33 -11.58 8.00 5.53
N GLY A 34 -10.51 7.45 5.02
CA GLY A 34 -9.45 6.87 5.82
C GLY A 34 -8.31 6.34 4.96
N PRO A 35 -7.40 5.57 5.56
CA PRO A 35 -6.37 4.88 4.81
C PRO A 35 -6.96 3.95 3.73
N PRO A 36 -6.22 3.63 2.67
CA PRO A 36 -6.66 2.68 1.66
C PRO A 36 -6.81 1.27 2.19
N ASP A 37 -7.50 0.41 1.43
CA ASP A 37 -7.38 -1.03 1.60
C ASP A 37 -5.95 -1.50 1.26
N PRO A 38 -5.54 -2.69 1.71
CA PRO A 38 -4.27 -3.27 1.30
C PRO A 38 -4.21 -3.46 -0.23
N PRO A 39 -3.04 -3.27 -0.85
CA PRO A 39 -2.81 -3.66 -2.23
C PRO A 39 -2.95 -5.16 -2.45
N GLY A 40 -3.00 -5.58 -3.71
CA GLY A 40 -2.92 -6.98 -4.08
C GLY A 40 -1.56 -7.60 -3.72
N LYS A 41 -1.56 -8.94 -3.59
CA LYS A 41 -0.34 -9.72 -3.36
C LYS A 41 0.70 -9.42 -4.46
N PRO A 42 1.93 -9.00 -4.12
CA PRO A 42 2.95 -8.75 -5.11
C PRO A 42 3.45 -10.06 -5.75
N ILE A 43 3.77 -9.97 -7.02
CA ILE A 43 4.34 -11.05 -7.82
C ILE A 43 5.69 -10.59 -8.32
N ALA A 44 6.74 -11.36 -8.06
CA ALA A 44 8.06 -11.12 -8.61
C ALA A 44 8.14 -11.65 -10.03
N VAL A 45 8.57 -10.79 -10.93
CA VAL A 45 8.89 -11.12 -12.33
C VAL A 45 10.30 -10.64 -12.62
N GLU A 46 10.94 -11.16 -13.66
CA GLU A 46 12.29 -10.73 -14.05
C GLU A 46 13.30 -10.79 -12.89
N VAL A 47 13.38 -11.95 -12.23
CA VAL A 47 14.30 -12.16 -11.11
C VAL A 47 15.74 -12.27 -11.63
N SER A 48 16.67 -11.60 -10.97
CA SER A 48 18.10 -11.65 -11.22
C SER A 48 18.86 -12.01 -9.93
N THR A 49 20.19 -12.01 -10.00
CA THR A 49 21.04 -12.28 -8.82
C THR A 49 20.93 -11.20 -7.74
N THR A 50 20.54 -9.98 -8.10
CA THR A 50 20.55 -8.83 -7.18
C THR A 50 19.24 -8.07 -7.11
N GLY A 51 18.18 -8.57 -7.73
CA GLY A 51 16.91 -7.88 -7.69
C GLY A 51 15.80 -8.56 -8.49
N CYS A 52 14.64 -7.93 -8.48
CA CYS A 52 13.48 -8.37 -9.27
C CYS A 52 12.53 -7.20 -9.55
N LEU A 53 11.69 -7.36 -10.55
CA LEU A 53 10.54 -6.49 -10.77
C LEU A 53 9.34 -7.06 -10.02
N LEU A 54 8.76 -6.28 -9.11
CA LEU A 54 7.50 -6.62 -8.45
C LEU A 54 6.34 -5.96 -9.18
N ARG A 55 5.27 -6.72 -9.40
CA ARG A 55 3.96 -6.25 -9.87
C ARG A 55 2.89 -6.56 -8.86
N TYR A 56 1.96 -5.64 -8.68
CA TYR A 56 0.86 -5.77 -7.72
C TYR A 56 -0.35 -4.98 -8.20
N GLU A 57 -1.51 -5.29 -7.66
CA GLU A 57 -2.74 -4.56 -7.95
C GLU A 57 -2.95 -3.45 -6.93
N ALA A 58 -3.55 -2.35 -7.41
CA ALA A 58 -3.99 -1.27 -6.54
C ALA A 58 -5.08 -1.76 -5.56
N PRO A 59 -5.24 -1.11 -4.41
CA PRO A 59 -6.33 -1.40 -3.49
C PRO A 59 -7.69 -1.33 -4.17
N ARG A 60 -8.64 -2.16 -3.72
CA ARG A 60 -10.03 -2.10 -4.20
C ARG A 60 -10.70 -0.79 -3.84
N HIS A 61 -10.37 -0.26 -2.66
CA HIS A 61 -10.87 1.02 -2.16
C HIS A 61 -9.69 1.89 -1.75
N ASP A 62 -9.69 3.12 -2.22
CA ASP A 62 -8.63 4.09 -1.96
C ASP A 62 -8.81 4.86 -0.64
N GLY A 63 -9.87 4.55 0.13
CA GLY A 63 -10.20 5.23 1.37
C GLY A 63 -10.82 6.62 1.19
N GLY A 64 -11.30 6.92 -0.01
CA GLY A 64 -11.93 8.22 -0.33
C GLY A 64 -10.93 9.31 -0.71
N SER A 65 -9.71 8.94 -1.02
CA SER A 65 -8.67 9.83 -1.56
C SER A 65 -7.70 9.04 -2.44
N PRO A 66 -7.20 9.61 -3.53
CA PRO A 66 -6.28 8.92 -4.42
C PRO A 66 -5.06 8.36 -3.71
N ILE A 67 -4.59 7.20 -4.17
CA ILE A 67 -3.33 6.62 -3.71
C ILE A 67 -2.19 7.55 -4.12
N MET A 68 -1.36 7.91 -3.16
CA MET A 68 -0.20 8.78 -3.36
C MET A 68 1.05 7.99 -3.73
N CYS A 69 1.26 6.86 -3.08
CA CYS A 69 2.41 5.99 -3.31
C CYS A 69 2.19 4.60 -2.71
N TYR A 70 3.11 3.71 -3.05
CA TYR A 70 3.24 2.36 -2.50
C TYR A 70 4.59 2.22 -1.84
N ILE A 71 4.61 1.66 -0.64
CA ILE A 71 5.83 1.34 0.10
C ILE A 71 6.06 -0.15 -0.05
N ILE A 72 7.24 -0.53 -0.48
CA ILE A 72 7.64 -1.91 -0.67
C ILE A 72 8.51 -2.33 0.51
N GLU A 73 8.14 -3.41 1.15
CA GLU A 73 8.93 -4.01 2.21
C GLU A 73 9.34 -5.42 1.80
N GLY A 74 10.56 -5.78 2.13
CA GLY A 74 11.13 -7.11 1.91
C GLY A 74 11.68 -7.71 3.21
N GLN A 75 11.62 -9.02 3.30
CA GLN A 75 12.14 -9.79 4.42
C GLN A 75 12.91 -10.98 3.89
N TYR A 76 14.19 -11.11 4.29
CA TYR A 76 14.96 -12.30 3.99
C TYR A 76 14.51 -13.48 4.86
N ASP A 77 14.60 -14.67 4.30
CA ASP A 77 14.42 -15.90 5.06
C ASP A 77 15.59 -16.10 6.04
N GLY A 78 15.30 -16.70 7.21
CA GLY A 78 16.29 -17.08 8.22
C GLY A 78 16.49 -16.05 9.31
N PHE A 79 17.75 -15.91 9.76
CA PHE A 79 18.14 -15.22 10.99
C PHE A 79 17.84 -13.71 11.02
N PHE A 80 17.63 -13.09 9.85
CA PHE A 80 17.35 -11.66 9.69
C PHE A 80 15.89 -11.38 9.32
N SER A 81 14.97 -12.11 9.93
CA SER A 81 13.55 -12.09 9.59
C SER A 81 12.80 -10.82 10.04
N ARG A 82 13.27 -9.66 9.65
CA ARG A 82 12.55 -8.40 9.83
C ARG A 82 12.17 -7.77 8.50
N TRP A 83 11.07 -7.05 8.50
CA TRP A 83 10.68 -6.26 7.34
C TRP A 83 11.55 -5.03 7.21
N GLU A 84 12.12 -4.86 6.04
CA GLU A 84 12.96 -3.72 5.67
C GLU A 84 12.34 -2.96 4.51
N ASP A 85 12.51 -1.65 4.52
CA ASP A 85 12.11 -0.80 3.41
C ASP A 85 12.95 -1.13 2.17
N LYS A 86 12.27 -1.45 1.06
CA LYS A 86 12.88 -1.75 -0.24
C LYS A 86 12.50 -0.72 -1.30
N GLY A 87 11.91 0.40 -0.88
CA GLY A 87 11.64 1.55 -1.72
C GLY A 87 10.19 1.95 -1.80
N THR A 88 9.97 3.02 -2.53
CA THR A 88 8.66 3.61 -2.77
C THR A 88 8.38 3.69 -4.27
N SER A 89 7.17 3.33 -4.67
CA SER A 89 6.71 3.42 -6.04
C SER A 89 5.47 4.31 -6.14
N TYR A 90 5.32 4.96 -7.28
CA TYR A 90 4.13 5.74 -7.63
C TYR A 90 3.21 5.01 -8.62
N THR A 91 3.59 3.81 -8.99
CA THR A 91 2.85 2.91 -9.89
C THR A 91 2.65 1.55 -9.25
N THR A 92 1.97 0.65 -9.93
CA THR A 92 1.76 -0.74 -9.46
C THR A 92 2.89 -1.69 -9.84
N GLU A 93 4.07 -1.12 -10.10
CA GLU A 93 5.32 -1.86 -10.35
C GLU A 93 6.45 -1.21 -9.56
N HIS A 94 7.41 -2.03 -9.13
CA HIS A 94 8.62 -1.56 -8.48
C HIS A 94 9.79 -2.50 -8.73
N THR A 95 10.91 -1.94 -9.13
CA THR A 95 12.17 -2.70 -9.23
C THR A 95 12.87 -2.68 -7.89
N VAL A 96 12.97 -3.84 -7.27
CA VAL A 96 13.80 -4.04 -6.08
C VAL A 96 15.22 -4.32 -6.52
N SER A 97 16.18 -3.60 -5.95
CA SER A 97 17.61 -3.76 -6.18
C SER A 97 18.36 -4.04 -4.88
N ASP A 98 19.65 -4.22 -4.98
CA ASP A 98 20.56 -4.43 -3.83
C ASP A 98 20.20 -5.63 -2.95
N MET A 99 19.62 -6.67 -3.58
CA MET A 99 19.36 -7.94 -2.95
C MET A 99 20.64 -8.80 -2.96
N ILE A 100 20.73 -9.73 -2.00
CA ILE A 100 21.92 -10.57 -1.83
C ILE A 100 21.75 -11.84 -2.65
N GLU A 101 22.69 -12.10 -3.56
CA GLU A 101 22.73 -13.31 -4.37
C GLU A 101 22.73 -14.57 -3.48
N GLY A 102 21.94 -15.57 -3.88
CA GLY A 102 21.78 -16.84 -3.18
C GLY A 102 20.80 -16.80 -2.01
N TYR A 103 20.31 -15.62 -1.62
CA TYR A 103 19.31 -15.50 -0.56
C TYR A 103 17.89 -15.52 -1.11
N THR A 104 16.98 -15.96 -0.27
CA THR A 104 15.53 -15.96 -0.54
C THR A 104 14.86 -14.85 0.28
N ALA A 105 13.93 -14.17 -0.33
CA ALA A 105 13.13 -13.13 0.34
C ALA A 105 11.66 -13.21 -0.06
N ILE A 106 10.81 -12.64 0.78
CA ILE A 106 9.41 -12.35 0.52
C ILE A 106 9.16 -10.85 0.57
N PHE A 107 8.13 -10.40 -0.12
CA PHE A 107 7.78 -8.98 -0.22
C PHE A 107 6.31 -8.75 0.13
N ARG A 108 6.04 -7.55 0.61
CA ARG A 108 4.68 -7.03 0.81
C ARG A 108 4.63 -5.56 0.43
N VAL A 109 3.44 -5.07 0.14
CA VAL A 109 3.22 -3.70 -0.33
C VAL A 109 2.19 -3.01 0.55
N ILE A 110 2.44 -1.74 0.85
CA ILE A 110 1.57 -0.87 1.62
C ILE A 110 1.17 0.29 0.72
N ALA A 111 -0.13 0.57 0.61
CA ALA A 111 -0.62 1.75 -0.12
C ALA A 111 -0.79 2.93 0.84
N ARG A 112 -0.56 4.13 0.34
CA ARG A 112 -0.70 5.36 1.12
C ARG A 112 -1.53 6.40 0.40
N ASN A 113 -2.48 7.01 1.11
CA ASN A 113 -3.16 8.22 0.70
C ASN A 113 -2.94 9.34 1.73
N LYS A 114 -3.61 10.48 1.56
CA LYS A 114 -3.47 11.62 2.49
C LYS A 114 -3.95 11.34 3.93
N TYR A 115 -4.75 10.28 4.12
CA TYR A 115 -5.28 9.91 5.44
C TYR A 115 -4.40 8.89 6.17
N GLY A 116 -3.46 8.27 5.50
CA GLY A 116 -2.52 7.33 6.10
C GLY A 116 -2.15 6.14 5.23
N ALA A 117 -1.50 5.18 5.85
CA ALA A 117 -1.04 3.95 5.22
C ALA A 117 -2.04 2.81 5.45
N SER A 118 -2.23 1.99 4.43
CA SER A 118 -2.99 0.75 4.52
C SER A 118 -2.30 -0.27 5.42
N LYS A 119 -3.03 -1.34 5.77
CA LYS A 119 -2.37 -2.57 6.22
C LYS A 119 -1.54 -3.14 5.06
N PRO A 120 -0.49 -3.92 5.35
CA PRO A 120 0.27 -4.59 4.31
C PRO A 120 -0.60 -5.54 3.47
N SER A 121 -0.23 -5.71 2.21
CA SER A 121 -0.75 -6.75 1.34
C SER A 121 -0.44 -8.14 1.91
N LYS A 122 -1.02 -9.17 1.30
CA LYS A 122 -0.50 -10.52 1.46
C LYS A 122 0.93 -10.59 0.96
N GLU A 123 1.72 -11.45 1.56
CA GLU A 123 3.11 -11.68 1.19
C GLU A 123 3.22 -12.33 -0.18
N SER A 124 4.28 -11.99 -0.91
CA SER A 124 4.63 -12.64 -2.17
C SER A 124 4.96 -14.13 -1.93
N ASN A 125 5.10 -14.88 -3.02
CA ASN A 125 5.83 -16.13 -2.95
C ASN A 125 7.31 -15.84 -2.62
N GLU A 126 8.01 -16.85 -2.16
CA GLU A 126 9.46 -16.78 -1.97
C GLU A 126 10.16 -16.51 -3.30
N VAL A 127 11.15 -15.61 -3.24
CA VAL A 127 11.96 -15.20 -4.39
C VAL A 127 13.42 -15.46 -4.05
N THR A 128 14.06 -16.36 -4.77
CA THR A 128 15.50 -16.63 -4.63
C THR A 128 16.26 -15.86 -5.69
N PHE A 129 17.28 -15.10 -5.25
CA PHE A 129 18.10 -14.25 -6.12
C PHE A 129 19.28 -15.04 -6.67
N GLU A 130 19.08 -15.65 -7.81
CA GLU A 130 20.06 -16.45 -8.53
C GLU A 130 19.96 -16.21 -10.02
N ASP A 131 20.99 -16.59 -10.78
CA ASP A 131 20.96 -16.50 -12.23
C ASP A 131 19.90 -17.48 -12.76
N PRO A 132 18.85 -17.00 -13.46
CA PRO A 132 17.85 -17.86 -14.06
C PRO A 132 18.42 -18.76 -15.17
N HIS A 133 19.62 -18.44 -15.67
CA HIS A 133 20.33 -19.18 -16.71
C HIS A 133 21.78 -19.42 -16.33
N PRO A 134 22.07 -20.21 -15.28
CA PRO A 134 23.45 -20.46 -14.90
C PRO A 134 24.23 -21.06 -16.07
N SER A 135 25.32 -20.40 -16.43
CA SER A 135 26.24 -20.93 -17.45
C SER A 135 26.76 -22.27 -17.01
N LYS A 136 26.58 -23.29 -17.82
CA LYS A 136 27.13 -24.63 -17.59
C LYS A 136 28.65 -24.62 -17.59
#